data_7a70f44706e9a8cc2af3faa5f48f0a2c
#
_entry.id   7a70f44706e9a8cc2af3faa5f48f0a2c
#
_cell.length_a   1.000
_cell.length_b   1.000
_cell.length_c   1.000
_cell.angle_alpha   90.00
_cell.angle_beta   90.00
_cell.angle_gamma   90.00
#
_symmetry.space_group_name_H-M   'P 1'
#
loop_
_entity.id
_entity.type
_entity.pdbx_description
1 polymer ?
#
loop_
_entity_poly.entity_id
_entity_poly.type
_entity_poly.pdbx_seq_one_letter_code
_entity_poly.pdbx_strand_id
1 'polypeptide(L)'
;MKTENFSPRQALNKAFLRVKPSRSQVEKFQTHLEQLLGSINETESEEFHKNLLADFLKHNYYSPQHFINTKGRNDLVIHNGKESRDSVGVILEVKKPSNKSEMLRRDKLNWECSLQVLPEE
;
A
#
# COMPACT_ATOMS: atom_id res chain seq x y z
N MET A 1 -12.71 -3.15 -20.49
CA MET A 1 -11.30 -3.33 -20.03
C MET A 1 -11.06 -4.80 -19.80
N LYS A 2 -10.05 -5.37 -20.41
CA LYS A 2 -9.71 -6.79 -20.24
C LYS A 2 -8.73 -6.89 -19.07
N THR A 3 -9.11 -7.56 -18.01
CA THR A 3 -8.22 -7.78 -16.86
C THR A 3 -7.50 -9.12 -17.03
N GLU A 4 -6.20 -9.10 -16.87
CA GLU A 4 -5.37 -10.31 -16.85
C GLU A 4 -4.85 -10.56 -15.43
N ASN A 5 -4.88 -11.81 -15.01
CA ASN A 5 -4.34 -12.22 -13.72
C ASN A 5 -2.90 -12.71 -13.91
N PHE A 6 -1.97 -12.03 -13.25
CA PHE A 6 -0.58 -12.45 -13.20
C PHE A 6 -0.22 -13.01 -11.82
N SER A 7 0.56 -14.07 -11.79
CA SER A 7 1.22 -14.44 -10.55
C SER A 7 2.26 -13.38 -10.15
N PRO A 8 2.63 -13.24 -8.88
CA PRO A 8 3.66 -12.28 -8.47
C PRO A 8 4.96 -12.42 -9.26
N ARG A 9 5.35 -13.64 -9.59
CA ARG A 9 6.54 -13.93 -10.39
C ARG A 9 6.45 -13.42 -11.84
N GLN A 10 5.26 -13.41 -12.41
CA GLN A 10 5.01 -12.87 -13.75
C GLN A 10 4.92 -11.34 -13.77
N ALA A 11 4.34 -10.77 -12.70
CA ALA A 11 4.11 -9.34 -12.58
C ALA A 11 5.38 -8.55 -12.22
N LEU A 12 6.31 -9.16 -11.49
CA LEU A 12 7.53 -8.50 -11.02
C LEU A 12 8.62 -8.50 -12.08
N ASN A 13 9.39 -7.41 -12.11
CA ASN A 13 10.60 -7.32 -12.93
C ASN A 13 11.58 -8.45 -12.55
N LYS A 14 12.17 -9.10 -13.54
CA LYS A 14 13.12 -10.20 -13.34
C LYS A 14 14.33 -9.83 -12.49
N ALA A 15 14.76 -8.57 -12.52
CA ALA A 15 15.84 -8.08 -11.66
C ALA A 15 15.46 -8.15 -10.18
N PHE A 16 14.22 -7.81 -9.82
CA PHE A 16 13.73 -7.93 -8.45
C PHE A 16 13.61 -9.37 -7.96
N LEU A 17 13.29 -10.30 -8.85
CA LEU A 17 13.21 -11.73 -8.51
C LEU A 17 14.58 -12.33 -8.11
N ARG A 18 15.67 -11.70 -8.52
CA ARG A 18 17.04 -12.09 -8.17
C ARG A 18 17.52 -11.51 -6.84
N VAL A 19 16.89 -10.43 -6.38
CA VAL A 19 17.21 -9.82 -5.10
C VAL A 19 16.58 -10.63 -3.98
N LYS A 20 17.42 -11.21 -3.13
CA LYS A 20 16.95 -11.93 -1.95
C LYS A 20 17.04 -11.00 -0.74
N PRO A 21 15.96 -10.84 0.04
CA PRO A 21 16.04 -10.09 1.27
C PRO A 21 17.00 -10.78 2.26
N SER A 22 17.69 -9.99 3.08
CA SER A 22 18.49 -10.52 4.17
C SER A 22 17.58 -11.12 5.26
N ARG A 23 18.16 -11.99 6.10
CA ARG A 23 17.43 -12.56 7.24
C ARG A 23 16.87 -11.46 8.16
N SER A 24 17.65 -10.44 8.45
CA SER A 24 17.21 -9.32 9.29
C SER A 24 16.05 -8.52 8.67
N GLN A 25 16.01 -8.37 7.36
CA GLN A 25 14.89 -7.74 6.67
C GLN A 25 13.61 -8.57 6.77
N VAL A 26 13.72 -9.89 6.63
CA VAL A 26 12.58 -10.81 6.77
C VAL A 26 12.05 -10.80 8.21
N GLU A 27 12.93 -10.87 9.21
CA GLU A 27 12.55 -10.83 10.61
C GLU A 27 11.89 -9.50 10.99
N LYS A 28 12.43 -8.38 10.50
CA LYS A 28 11.84 -7.05 10.69
C LYS A 28 10.44 -6.95 10.07
N PHE A 29 10.28 -7.43 8.86
CA PHE A 29 8.98 -7.48 8.18
C PHE A 29 7.97 -8.29 8.98
N GLN A 30 8.37 -9.50 9.40
CA GLN A 30 7.52 -10.40 10.16
C GLN A 30 7.06 -9.75 11.46
N THR A 31 7.96 -9.15 12.23
CA THR A 31 7.64 -8.46 13.48
C THR A 31 6.62 -7.33 13.25
N HIS A 32 6.85 -6.49 12.25
CA HIS A 32 5.92 -5.38 11.96
C HIS A 32 4.58 -5.86 11.40
N LEU A 33 4.57 -6.94 10.62
CA LEU A 33 3.33 -7.54 10.13
C LEU A 33 2.51 -8.12 11.29
N GLU A 34 3.13 -8.82 12.22
CA GLU A 34 2.46 -9.35 13.42
C GLU A 34 1.86 -8.23 14.27
N GLN A 35 2.58 -7.12 14.43
CA GLN A 35 2.08 -5.93 15.14
C GLN A 35 0.89 -5.31 14.41
N LEU A 36 0.97 -5.15 13.09
CA LEU A 36 -0.12 -4.63 12.28
C LEU A 36 -1.38 -5.49 12.42
N LEU A 37 -1.25 -6.79 12.21
CA LEU A 37 -2.36 -7.74 12.27
C LEU A 37 -2.96 -7.83 13.68
N GLY A 38 -2.11 -7.81 14.71
CA GLY A 38 -2.55 -7.82 16.10
C GLY A 38 -3.25 -6.54 16.55
N SER A 39 -3.02 -5.43 15.85
CA SER A 39 -3.64 -4.13 16.15
C SER A 39 -4.94 -3.88 15.39
N ILE A 40 -5.29 -4.73 14.44
CA ILE A 40 -6.55 -4.61 13.70
C ILE A 40 -7.72 -4.84 14.67
N ASN A 41 -8.66 -3.89 14.66
CA ASN A 41 -9.85 -3.94 15.50
C ASN A 41 -11.06 -3.45 14.70
N GLU A 42 -12.06 -4.32 14.51
CA GLU A 42 -13.25 -4.00 13.71
C GLU A 42 -14.11 -2.87 14.29
N THR A 43 -13.95 -2.58 15.60
CA THR A 43 -14.67 -1.48 16.27
C THR A 43 -14.03 -0.12 16.05
N GLU A 44 -12.79 -0.09 15.58
CA GLU A 44 -12.05 1.14 15.32
C GLU A 44 -12.38 1.76 13.97
N SER A 45 -12.05 3.05 13.84
CA SER A 45 -12.33 3.83 12.65
C SER A 45 -11.42 3.44 11.46
N GLU A 46 -11.83 3.87 10.27
CA GLU A 46 -11.00 3.77 9.07
C GLU A 46 -9.69 4.57 9.22
N GLU A 47 -9.75 5.74 9.84
CA GLU A 47 -8.59 6.58 10.15
C GLU A 47 -7.58 5.86 11.05
N PHE A 48 -8.03 5.13 12.04
CA PHE A 48 -7.19 4.30 12.89
C PHE A 48 -6.41 3.27 12.07
N HIS A 49 -7.10 2.53 11.21
CA HIS A 49 -6.47 1.51 10.36
C HIS A 49 -5.54 2.12 9.31
N LYS A 50 -5.90 3.29 8.79
CA LYS A 50 -5.04 4.05 7.88
C LYS A 50 -3.70 4.40 8.54
N ASN A 51 -3.72 4.85 9.79
CA ASN A 51 -2.51 5.17 10.54
C ASN A 51 -1.66 3.93 10.83
N LEU A 52 -2.28 2.80 11.16
CA LEU A 52 -1.57 1.52 11.32
C LEU A 52 -0.83 1.12 10.04
N LEU A 53 -1.51 1.22 8.90
CA LEU A 53 -0.91 0.90 7.60
C LEU A 53 0.22 1.86 7.24
N ALA A 54 0.03 3.15 7.49
CA ALA A 54 1.07 4.15 7.26
C ALA A 54 2.34 3.85 8.05
N ASP A 55 2.21 3.53 9.33
CA ASP A 55 3.33 3.18 10.20
C ASP A 55 4.03 1.90 9.73
N PHE A 56 3.28 0.89 9.35
CA PHE A 56 3.83 -0.35 8.79
C PHE A 56 4.67 -0.08 7.54
N LEU A 57 4.15 0.71 6.60
CA LEU A 57 4.85 1.05 5.37
C LEU A 57 6.11 1.88 5.63
N LYS A 58 6.02 2.87 6.51
CA LYS A 58 7.18 3.68 6.92
C LYS A 58 8.29 2.84 7.51
N HIS A 59 7.98 1.98 8.47
CA HIS A 59 8.98 1.22 9.20
C HIS A 59 9.64 0.11 8.37
N ASN A 60 8.92 -0.48 7.40
CA ASN A 60 9.47 -1.57 6.60
C ASN A 60 10.21 -1.13 5.35
N TYR A 61 9.68 -0.10 4.63
CA TYR A 61 10.15 0.14 3.27
C TYR A 61 10.54 1.58 2.97
N TYR A 62 9.75 2.54 3.41
CA TYR A 62 9.76 3.86 2.79
C TYR A 62 10.52 4.92 3.56
N SER A 63 10.55 4.87 4.88
CA SER A 63 11.30 5.84 5.67
C SER A 63 12.78 5.47 5.73
N PRO A 64 13.71 6.42 5.60
CA PRO A 64 13.50 7.87 5.43
C PRO A 64 13.46 8.37 3.98
N GLN A 65 13.55 7.49 2.97
CA GLN A 65 13.71 7.89 1.58
C GLN A 65 12.44 8.42 0.93
N HIS A 66 11.29 7.98 1.40
CA HIS A 66 9.99 8.37 0.86
C HIS A 66 9.08 8.89 1.97
N PHE A 67 8.55 10.07 1.76
CA PHE A 67 7.58 10.66 2.67
C PHE A 67 6.20 10.08 2.46
N ILE A 68 5.49 9.78 3.54
CA ILE A 68 4.12 9.27 3.52
C ILE A 68 3.23 10.21 4.31
N ASN A 69 2.15 10.67 3.68
CA ASN A 69 1.14 11.48 4.34
C ASN A 69 -0.22 11.33 3.67
N THR A 70 -1.22 11.99 4.23
CA THR A 70 -2.51 12.23 3.58
C THR A 70 -2.39 13.47 2.69
N LYS A 71 -2.89 13.42 1.46
CA LYS A 71 -2.87 14.57 0.55
C LYS A 71 -4.19 14.71 -0.20
N GLY A 72 -4.82 15.87 -0.04
CA GLY A 72 -6.10 16.16 -0.69
C GLY A 72 -7.19 15.19 -0.22
N ARG A 73 -7.85 14.54 -1.18
CA ARG A 73 -8.90 13.55 -0.92
C ARG A 73 -8.38 12.11 -0.84
N ASN A 74 -7.09 11.92 -1.06
CA ASN A 74 -6.48 10.60 -1.02
C ASN A 74 -6.23 10.18 0.43
N ASP A 75 -6.41 8.91 0.74
CA ASP A 75 -6.19 8.39 2.08
C ASP A 75 -4.72 8.43 2.47
N LEU A 76 -3.86 7.80 1.68
CA LEU A 76 -2.42 7.84 1.85
C LEU A 76 -1.73 8.06 0.52
N VAL A 77 -0.67 8.84 0.54
CA VAL A 77 0.23 9.01 -0.60
C VAL A 77 1.67 8.75 -0.18
N ILE A 78 2.42 8.12 -1.07
CA ILE A 78 3.85 7.90 -0.92
C ILE A 78 4.55 8.77 -1.95
N HIS A 79 5.41 9.65 -1.48
CA HIS A 79 6.16 10.57 -2.33
C HIS A 79 7.42 9.92 -2.91
N ASN A 80 7.85 10.38 -4.08
CA ASN A 80 9.08 9.92 -4.70
C ASN A 80 10.34 10.35 -3.94
N GLY A 81 10.24 11.35 -3.09
CA GLY A 81 11.33 11.89 -2.28
C GLY A 81 11.00 11.96 -0.79
N LYS A 82 11.86 12.62 -0.04
CA LYS A 82 11.84 12.68 1.42
C LYS A 82 10.89 13.73 1.99
N GLU A 83 10.37 14.60 1.15
CA GLU A 83 9.60 15.77 1.57
C GLU A 83 8.17 15.74 1.01
N SER A 84 7.26 16.39 1.72
CA SER A 84 5.84 16.49 1.32
C SER A 84 5.61 17.26 0.02
N ARG A 85 6.58 18.06 -0.40
CA ARG A 85 6.57 18.79 -1.68
C ARG A 85 7.02 17.96 -2.88
N ASP A 86 7.66 16.81 -2.63
CA ASP A 86 8.10 15.92 -3.70
C ASP A 86 6.88 15.31 -4.41
N SER A 87 7.07 14.92 -5.66
CA SER A 87 6.00 14.34 -6.46
C SER A 87 5.43 13.08 -5.82
N VAL A 88 4.14 12.84 -6.03
CA VAL A 88 3.46 11.64 -5.56
C VAL A 88 3.78 10.46 -6.48
N GLY A 89 4.27 9.37 -5.90
CA GLY A 89 4.58 8.14 -6.61
C GLY A 89 3.49 7.09 -6.49
N VAL A 90 2.85 6.97 -5.31
CA VAL A 90 1.81 5.97 -5.05
C VAL A 90 0.66 6.61 -4.29
N ILE A 91 -0.56 6.25 -4.68
CA ILE A 91 -1.80 6.60 -3.99
C ILE A 91 -2.42 5.32 -3.46
N LEU A 92 -2.79 5.32 -2.18
CA LEU A 92 -3.44 4.21 -1.50
C LEU A 92 -4.81 4.63 -1.00
N GLU A 93 -5.81 3.84 -1.33
CA GLU A 93 -7.16 3.91 -0.75
C GLU A 93 -7.26 2.87 0.36
N VAL A 94 -7.64 3.30 1.56
CA VAL A 94 -7.72 2.43 2.73
C VAL A 94 -9.18 2.24 3.13
N LYS A 95 -9.56 1.00 3.38
CA LYS A 95 -10.88 0.63 3.92
C LYS A 95 -10.70 -0.14 5.22
N LYS A 96 -11.54 0.13 6.20
CA LYS A 96 -11.54 -0.63 7.44
C LYS A 96 -11.98 -2.08 7.20
N PRO A 97 -11.51 -3.05 8.00
CA PRO A 97 -11.80 -4.47 7.77
C PRO A 97 -13.28 -4.84 7.72
N SER A 98 -14.13 -4.12 8.45
CA SER A 98 -15.58 -4.33 8.46
C SER A 98 -16.30 -3.82 7.22
N ASN A 99 -15.67 -2.92 6.43
CA ASN A 99 -16.26 -2.34 5.21
C ASN A 99 -15.97 -3.20 3.98
N LYS A 100 -16.57 -4.38 3.94
CA LYS A 100 -16.38 -5.33 2.83
C LYS A 100 -17.09 -4.93 1.55
N SER A 101 -18.09 -4.08 1.62
CA SER A 101 -18.90 -3.67 0.46
C SER A 101 -18.13 -2.77 -0.50
N GLU A 102 -17.20 -1.97 0.00
CA GLU A 102 -16.38 -1.05 -0.79
C GLU A 102 -15.02 -1.63 -1.17
N MET A 103 -14.68 -2.82 -0.66
CA MET A 103 -13.45 -3.50 -1.05
C MET A 103 -13.52 -4.04 -2.47
N LEU A 104 -12.39 -4.04 -3.15
CA LEU A 104 -12.23 -4.63 -4.47
C LEU A 104 -12.64 -6.11 -4.45
N ARG A 105 -13.52 -6.48 -5.37
CA ARG A 105 -13.94 -7.85 -5.60
C ARG A 105 -13.75 -8.20 -7.07
N ARG A 106 -13.53 -9.48 -7.38
CA ARG A 106 -13.43 -9.96 -8.77
C ARG A 106 -14.72 -9.79 -9.57
N ASP A 107 -15.86 -9.84 -8.90
CA ASP A 107 -17.21 -9.71 -9.48
C ASP A 107 -17.67 -8.25 -9.61
N LYS A 108 -17.04 -7.33 -8.88
CA LYS A 108 -17.24 -5.89 -8.98
C LYS A 108 -16.07 -5.23 -9.69
N LEU A 109 -15.92 -5.50 -10.96
CA LEU A 109 -15.10 -4.65 -11.83
C LEU A 109 -15.90 -3.39 -12.17
N ASN A 110 -16.25 -2.62 -11.17
CA ASN A 110 -16.69 -1.26 -11.37
C ASN A 110 -15.45 -0.47 -11.77
N TRP A 111 -15.48 0.01 -12.98
CA TRP A 111 -14.49 0.94 -13.53
C TRP A 111 -14.30 2.23 -12.73
N GLU A 112 -15.12 2.47 -11.70
CA GLU A 112 -14.94 3.50 -10.67
C GLU A 112 -13.77 3.19 -9.71
N CYS A 113 -13.32 1.95 -9.64
CA CYS A 113 -12.11 1.52 -8.94
C CYS A 113 -10.91 1.35 -9.88
N SER A 114 -10.98 1.90 -11.08
CA SER A 114 -9.82 1.89 -11.96
C SER A 114 -8.70 2.69 -11.28
N LEU A 115 -7.57 2.06 -11.04
CA LEU A 115 -6.30 2.73 -10.88
C LEU A 115 -6.20 3.73 -12.04
N GLN A 116 -6.44 4.99 -11.77
CA GLN A 116 -6.03 6.04 -12.68
C GLN A 116 -4.50 6.03 -12.64
N VAL A 117 -3.93 5.29 -13.55
CA VAL A 117 -2.53 5.51 -13.92
C VAL A 117 -2.52 6.91 -14.51
N LEU A 118 -2.06 7.86 -13.70
CA LEU A 118 -1.81 9.21 -14.20
C LEU A 118 -0.85 9.08 -15.39
N PRO A 119 -1.13 9.72 -16.52
CA PRO A 119 -0.21 9.70 -17.63
C PRO A 119 1.15 10.24 -17.16
N GLU A 120 2.19 9.54 -17.52
CA GLU A 120 3.55 10.05 -17.37
C GLU A 120 3.62 11.39 -18.13
N GLU A 121 3.86 12.46 -17.37
CA GLU A 121 4.27 13.72 -17.98
C GLU A 121 5.74 13.63 -18.43
#